data_760988757dbce73d881a2bc8333aa229
#
_entry.id   760988757dbce73d881a2bc8333aa229
#
_cell.length_a   1.000
_cell.length_b   1.000
_cell.length_c   1.000
_cell.angle_alpha   90.00
_cell.angle_beta   90.00
_cell.angle_gamma   90.00
#
_symmetry.space_group_name_H-M   'P 1'
#
loop_
_entity.id
_entity.type
_entity.pdbx_description
1 polymer ?
#
loop_
_entity_poly.entity_id
_entity_poly.type
_entity_poly.pdbx_seq_one_letter_code
_entity_poly.pdbx_strand_id
1 'polypeptide(L)'
;MTLIYLDFDYAEDSEGIGTLEAMASTWPDQVPAVRAEIARVLDWAFATFAERRGPVEEGGNWDYDLQGMREFTAPQALRYDEVTRQLSVELGPVGKPRHTVTVSISGTREFCAAFRQQFGLDE
;
A
#
# COMPACT_ATOMS: atom_id res chain seq x y z
N MET A 1 12.46 -11.36 -8.33
CA MET A 1 11.70 -11.70 -7.12
C MET A 1 10.24 -11.34 -7.31
N THR A 2 9.35 -12.20 -6.89
CA THR A 2 7.91 -11.99 -7.06
C THR A 2 7.29 -11.54 -5.74
N LEU A 3 6.50 -10.48 -5.81
CA LEU A 3 5.73 -10.00 -4.66
C LEU A 3 4.33 -10.61 -4.71
N ILE A 4 3.79 -10.94 -3.55
CA ILE A 4 2.49 -11.62 -3.44
C ILE A 4 1.37 -10.62 -3.16
N TYR A 5 1.61 -9.70 -2.22
CA TYR A 5 0.59 -8.75 -1.78
C TYR A 5 0.70 -7.39 -2.45
N LEU A 6 1.92 -6.95 -2.74
CA LEU A 6 2.16 -5.65 -3.36
C LEU A 6 2.23 -5.80 -4.87
N ASP A 7 1.32 -5.13 -5.55
CA ASP A 7 1.26 -5.10 -7.01
C ASP A 7 1.49 -3.65 -7.42
N PHE A 8 2.70 -3.37 -7.89
CA PHE A 8 3.12 -2.01 -8.19
C PHE A 8 2.70 -1.58 -9.58
N ASP A 9 2.02 -0.44 -9.65
CA ASP A 9 1.77 0.26 -10.90
C ASP A 9 2.87 1.27 -11.12
N TYR A 10 3.32 1.38 -12.36
CA TYR A 10 4.38 2.29 -12.73
C TYR A 10 3.85 3.40 -13.63
N ALA A 11 4.22 4.64 -13.31
CA ALA A 11 3.94 5.80 -14.15
C ALA A 11 5.17 6.67 -14.22
N GLU A 12 5.38 7.32 -15.36
CA GLU A 12 6.53 8.15 -15.60
C GLU A 12 6.07 9.53 -16.06
N ASP A 13 6.70 10.58 -15.52
CA ASP A 13 6.36 11.94 -15.93
C ASP A 13 7.17 12.34 -17.20
N SER A 14 6.96 13.57 -17.65
CA SER A 14 7.61 14.07 -18.86
C SER A 14 9.13 14.25 -18.72
N GLU A 15 9.64 14.23 -17.48
CA GLU A 15 11.07 14.38 -17.20
C GLU A 15 11.75 13.04 -16.95
N GLY A 16 11.01 11.94 -17.05
CA GLY A 16 11.56 10.61 -16.83
C GLY A 16 11.59 10.18 -15.37
N ILE A 17 11.01 10.97 -14.48
CA ILE A 17 10.88 10.59 -13.06
C ILE A 17 9.69 9.67 -12.95
N GLY A 18 9.91 8.50 -12.36
CA GLY A 18 8.88 7.49 -12.24
C GLY A 18 8.28 7.42 -10.83
N THR A 19 7.06 6.93 -10.77
CA THR A 19 6.37 6.63 -9.54
C THR A 19 5.88 5.20 -9.58
N LEU A 20 6.18 4.45 -8.53
CA LEU A 20 5.76 3.07 -8.34
C LEU A 20 4.84 3.06 -7.13
N GLU A 21 3.61 2.60 -7.32
CA GLU A 21 2.62 2.65 -6.26
C GLU A 21 1.91 1.32 -6.12
N ALA A 22 1.77 0.86 -4.88
CA ALA A 22 1.06 -0.37 -4.57
C ALA A 22 0.20 -0.18 -3.34
N MET A 23 -0.93 -0.87 -3.31
CA MET A 23 -1.83 -0.89 -2.18
C MET A 23 -2.16 -2.34 -1.85
N ALA A 24 -2.17 -2.67 -0.57
CA ALA A 24 -2.61 -3.98 -0.09
C ALA A 24 -3.63 -3.79 1.01
N SER A 25 -4.76 -4.48 0.89
CA SER A 25 -5.84 -4.43 1.87
C SER A 25 -6.09 -5.86 2.34
N THR A 26 -5.81 -6.12 3.62
CA THR A 26 -5.78 -7.49 4.14
C THR A 26 -6.39 -7.59 5.54
N TRP A 27 -6.63 -8.82 5.96
CA TRP A 27 -7.09 -9.14 7.30
C TRP A 27 -5.89 -9.28 8.26
N PRO A 28 -6.13 -9.24 9.59
CA PRO A 28 -5.02 -9.21 10.57
C PRO A 28 -4.00 -10.34 10.44
N ASP A 29 -4.43 -11.53 10.08
CA ASP A 29 -3.53 -12.67 9.97
C ASP A 29 -2.57 -12.57 8.78
N GLN A 30 -2.86 -11.71 7.81
CA GLN A 30 -2.02 -11.48 6.64
C GLN A 30 -1.06 -10.30 6.83
N VAL A 31 -1.31 -9.46 7.83
CA VAL A 31 -0.55 -8.22 8.04
C VAL A 31 0.95 -8.45 8.20
N PRO A 32 1.42 -9.46 8.98
CA PRO A 32 2.87 -9.70 9.10
C PRO A 32 3.53 -10.00 7.76
N ALA A 33 2.85 -10.75 6.89
CA ALA A 33 3.39 -11.08 5.56
C ALA A 33 3.46 -9.85 4.66
N VAL A 34 2.45 -8.97 4.72
CA VAL A 34 2.46 -7.72 3.97
C VAL A 34 3.60 -6.82 4.44
N ARG A 35 3.77 -6.68 5.74
CA ARG A 35 4.85 -5.87 6.31
C ARG A 35 6.23 -6.40 5.95
N ALA A 36 6.39 -7.71 5.94
CA ALA A 36 7.64 -8.33 5.52
C ALA A 36 7.95 -8.03 4.05
N GLU A 37 6.93 -8.00 3.21
CA GLU A 37 7.10 -7.70 1.80
C GLU A 37 7.50 -6.24 1.59
N ILE A 38 6.89 -5.31 2.32
CA ILE A 38 7.29 -3.90 2.30
C ILE A 38 8.74 -3.75 2.72
N ALA A 39 9.12 -4.39 3.81
CA ALA A 39 10.50 -4.34 4.32
C ALA A 39 11.49 -4.87 3.28
N ARG A 40 11.13 -5.94 2.59
CA ARG A 40 11.99 -6.52 1.56
C ARG A 40 12.23 -5.55 0.41
N VAL A 41 11.19 -4.86 -0.03
CA VAL A 41 11.29 -3.87 -1.09
C VAL A 41 12.20 -2.72 -0.67
N LEU A 42 11.99 -2.17 0.52
CA LEU A 42 12.77 -1.05 1.01
C LEU A 42 14.21 -1.45 1.34
N ASP A 43 14.42 -2.66 1.87
CA ASP A 43 15.76 -3.17 2.14
C ASP A 43 16.56 -3.27 0.85
N TRP A 44 15.94 -3.76 -0.22
CA TRP A 44 16.59 -3.80 -1.53
C TRP A 44 16.98 -2.41 -2.00
N ALA A 45 16.06 -1.45 -1.87
CA ALA A 45 16.30 -0.09 -2.34
C ALA A 45 17.45 0.57 -1.57
N PHE A 46 17.45 0.44 -0.24
CA PHE A 46 18.52 0.99 0.59
C PHE A 46 19.88 0.31 0.33
N ALA A 47 19.86 -0.99 0.08
CA ALA A 47 21.10 -1.71 -0.21
C ALA A 47 21.67 -1.35 -1.59
N THR A 48 20.80 -1.20 -2.58
CA THR A 48 21.21 -0.96 -3.98
C THR A 48 21.54 0.51 -4.25
N PHE A 49 20.79 1.42 -3.63
CA PHE A 49 20.95 2.86 -3.81
C PHE A 49 21.23 3.53 -2.47
N ALA A 50 22.17 2.96 -1.71
CA ALA A 50 22.59 3.49 -0.41
C ALA A 50 23.07 4.95 -0.55
N GLU A 51 22.74 5.77 0.42
CA GLU A 51 23.14 7.16 0.48
C GLU A 51 22.53 8.07 -0.60
N ARG A 52 21.60 7.53 -1.41
CA ARG A 52 21.00 8.29 -2.51
C ARG A 52 19.49 8.47 -2.33
N ARG A 53 18.97 8.16 -1.16
CA ARG A 53 17.56 8.39 -0.88
C ARG A 53 17.32 9.89 -0.65
N GLY A 54 16.24 10.38 -1.23
CA GLY A 54 15.81 11.75 -1.09
C GLY A 54 15.05 12.20 -2.32
N PRO A 55 14.33 13.33 -2.24
CA PRO A 55 13.58 13.84 -3.39
C PRO A 55 14.47 14.02 -4.61
N VAL A 56 13.95 13.58 -5.76
CA VAL A 56 14.71 13.66 -7.01
C VAL A 56 15.03 15.11 -7.36
N GLU A 57 14.12 16.05 -7.09
CA GLU A 57 14.33 17.46 -7.36
C GLU A 57 15.46 18.06 -6.49
N GLU A 58 15.86 17.38 -5.42
CA GLU A 58 16.94 17.80 -4.55
C GLU A 58 18.22 16.98 -4.76
N GLY A 59 18.28 16.22 -5.84
CA GLY A 59 19.45 15.44 -6.20
C GLY A 59 19.44 13.99 -5.72
N GLY A 60 18.37 13.53 -5.10
CA GLY A 60 18.23 12.13 -4.70
C GLY A 60 17.89 11.23 -5.87
N ASN A 61 18.14 9.93 -5.70
CA ASN A 61 17.80 8.94 -6.72
C ASN A 61 16.42 8.35 -6.53
N TRP A 62 15.94 8.27 -5.29
CA TRP A 62 14.66 7.67 -4.98
C TRP A 62 14.19 8.12 -3.61
N ASP A 63 12.89 8.06 -3.41
CA ASP A 63 12.28 8.32 -2.11
C ASP A 63 11.01 7.50 -1.98
N TYR A 64 10.47 7.41 -0.79
CA TYR A 64 9.28 6.62 -0.53
C TYR A 64 8.36 7.30 0.47
N ASP A 65 7.08 6.90 0.43
CA ASP A 65 6.07 7.28 1.40
C ASP A 65 5.24 6.06 1.74
N LEU A 66 4.95 5.88 3.00
CA LEU A 66 4.14 4.77 3.50
C LEU A 66 2.94 5.32 4.24
N GLN A 67 1.77 4.79 3.92
CA GLN A 67 0.54 5.14 4.62
C GLN A 67 -0.19 3.89 5.03
N GLY A 68 -0.77 3.91 6.21
CA GLY A 68 -1.51 2.78 6.72
C GLY A 68 -2.85 3.21 7.28
N MET A 69 -3.84 2.32 7.15
CA MET A 69 -5.17 2.54 7.70
C MET A 69 -5.68 1.23 8.28
N ARG A 70 -6.34 1.32 9.41
CA ARG A 70 -7.01 0.18 10.03
C ARG A 70 -8.47 0.55 10.21
N GLU A 71 -9.35 -0.25 9.64
CA GLU A 71 -10.78 0.02 9.67
C GLU A 71 -11.53 -1.11 10.35
N PHE A 72 -12.43 -0.75 11.26
CA PHE A 72 -13.32 -1.69 11.90
C PHE A 72 -14.71 -1.52 11.33
N THR A 73 -15.40 -2.64 11.10
CA THR A 73 -16.78 -2.61 10.64
C THR A 73 -17.67 -3.30 11.66
N ALA A 74 -18.88 -2.80 11.81
CA ALA A 74 -19.88 -3.42 12.67
C ALA A 74 -21.21 -3.44 11.91
N PRO A 75 -21.92 -4.57 11.91
CA PRO A 75 -23.22 -4.61 11.27
C PRO A 75 -24.25 -3.84 12.07
N GLN A 76 -25.25 -3.35 11.39
CA GLN A 76 -26.41 -2.74 12.02
C GLN A 76 -27.64 -3.57 11.67
N ALA A 77 -28.40 -3.97 12.67
CA ALA A 77 -29.68 -4.61 12.44
C ALA A 77 -30.75 -3.54 12.44
N LEU A 78 -31.43 -3.40 11.31
CA LEU A 78 -32.49 -2.41 11.16
C LEU A 78 -33.82 -3.15 11.23
N ARG A 79 -34.72 -2.67 12.09
CA ARG A 79 -36.04 -3.26 12.25
C ARG A 79 -37.11 -2.19 12.16
N TYR A 80 -38.12 -2.47 11.37
CA TYR A 80 -39.28 -1.61 11.27
C TYR A 80 -40.43 -2.21 12.04
N ASP A 81 -40.97 -1.46 13.04
CA ASP A 81 -42.16 -1.88 13.77
C ASP A 81 -43.37 -1.38 13.01
N GLU A 82 -44.14 -2.30 12.44
CA GLU A 82 -45.29 -1.97 11.60
C GLU A 82 -46.46 -1.40 12.42
N VAL A 83 -46.50 -1.65 13.73
CA VAL A 83 -47.55 -1.14 14.59
C VAL A 83 -47.26 0.30 15.00
N THR A 84 -46.06 0.54 15.56
CA THR A 84 -45.66 1.89 15.99
C THR A 84 -45.14 2.76 14.87
N ARG A 85 -44.83 2.15 13.71
CA ARG A 85 -44.28 2.83 12.56
C ARG A 85 -42.91 3.46 12.83
N GLN A 86 -42.12 2.81 13.65
CA GLN A 86 -40.81 3.30 14.02
C GLN A 86 -39.71 2.35 13.56
N LEU A 87 -38.59 2.94 13.10
CA LEU A 87 -37.40 2.21 12.73
C LEU A 87 -36.47 2.16 13.92
N SER A 88 -35.99 0.97 14.27
CA SER A 88 -35.00 0.79 15.30
C SER A 88 -33.71 0.29 14.71
N VAL A 89 -32.59 0.64 15.35
CA VAL A 89 -31.25 0.26 14.91
C VAL A 89 -30.53 -0.39 16.08
N GLU A 90 -29.98 -1.56 15.83
CA GLU A 90 -29.18 -2.27 16.84
C GLU A 90 -27.81 -2.56 16.27
N LEU A 91 -26.75 -2.15 17.00
CA LEU A 91 -25.38 -2.40 16.56
C LEU A 91 -24.95 -3.81 16.93
N GLY A 92 -24.43 -4.53 15.96
CA GLY A 92 -23.82 -5.83 16.20
C GLY A 92 -22.38 -5.69 16.68
N PRO A 93 -21.71 -6.82 16.94
CA PRO A 93 -20.32 -6.80 17.38
C PRO A 93 -19.39 -6.30 16.29
N VAL A 94 -18.31 -5.64 16.72
CA VAL A 94 -17.27 -5.18 15.80
C VAL A 94 -16.52 -6.38 15.25
N GLY A 95 -16.37 -6.44 13.93
CA GLY A 95 -15.63 -7.51 13.28
C GLY A 95 -14.13 -7.29 13.30
N LYS A 96 -13.39 -8.18 12.66
CA LYS A 96 -11.96 -8.05 12.53
C LYS A 96 -11.62 -6.81 11.71
N PRO A 97 -10.55 -6.09 12.08
CA PRO A 97 -10.18 -4.90 11.31
C PRO A 97 -9.62 -5.24 9.94
N ARG A 98 -9.86 -4.33 9.00
CA ARG A 98 -9.25 -4.37 7.68
C ARG A 98 -8.04 -3.45 7.69
N HIS A 99 -6.89 -3.96 7.30
CA HIS A 99 -5.65 -3.19 7.25
C HIS A 99 -5.32 -2.87 5.81
N THR A 100 -5.18 -1.58 5.50
CA THR A 100 -4.80 -1.13 4.18
C THR A 100 -3.48 -0.39 4.28
N VAL A 101 -2.52 -0.74 3.44
CA VAL A 101 -1.26 -0.01 3.35
C VAL A 101 -1.09 0.47 1.92
N THR A 102 -0.51 1.66 1.80
CA THR A 102 -0.14 2.22 0.50
C THR A 102 1.34 2.50 0.53
N VAL A 103 2.04 1.99 -0.48
CA VAL A 103 3.48 2.20 -0.66
C VAL A 103 3.64 3.01 -1.92
N SER A 104 4.27 4.17 -1.82
CA SER A 104 4.55 5.02 -2.96
C SER A 104 6.05 5.26 -3.02
N ILE A 105 6.65 4.94 -4.15
CA ILE A 105 8.09 5.09 -4.35
C ILE A 105 8.31 5.89 -5.62
N SER A 106 9.08 6.95 -5.51
CA SER A 106 9.46 7.76 -6.67
C SER A 106 10.95 7.67 -6.89
N GLY A 107 11.38 7.77 -8.14
CA GLY A 107 12.78 7.67 -8.42
C GLY A 107 13.15 8.07 -9.84
N THR A 108 14.47 8.16 -10.04
CA THR A 108 15.04 8.42 -11.36
C THR A 108 14.74 7.23 -12.28
N ARG A 109 14.96 7.46 -13.57
CA ARG A 109 14.79 6.39 -14.57
C ARG A 109 15.65 5.18 -14.25
N GLU A 110 16.89 5.43 -13.81
CA GLU A 110 17.82 4.37 -13.42
C GLU A 110 17.27 3.54 -12.26
N PHE A 111 16.78 4.21 -11.21
CA PHE A 111 16.19 3.54 -10.07
C PHE A 111 14.97 2.72 -10.48
N CYS A 112 14.07 3.32 -11.24
CA CYS A 112 12.82 2.66 -11.64
C CYS A 112 13.08 1.45 -12.53
N ALA A 113 14.06 1.53 -13.43
CA ALA A 113 14.41 0.40 -14.27
C ALA A 113 14.95 -0.77 -13.43
N ALA A 114 15.81 -0.47 -12.47
CA ALA A 114 16.36 -1.49 -11.58
C ALA A 114 15.27 -2.12 -10.70
N PHE A 115 14.35 -1.31 -10.20
CA PHE A 115 13.22 -1.78 -9.39
C PHE A 115 12.33 -2.73 -10.19
N ARG A 116 11.97 -2.34 -11.40
CA ARG A 116 11.08 -3.15 -12.24
C ARG A 116 11.71 -4.48 -12.59
N GLN A 117 13.01 -4.48 -12.83
CA GLN A 117 13.73 -5.72 -13.09
C GLN A 117 13.80 -6.62 -11.85
N GLN A 118 14.14 -6.03 -10.70
CA GLN A 118 14.30 -6.79 -9.46
C GLN A 118 13.00 -7.48 -9.04
N PHE A 119 11.87 -6.82 -9.18
CA PHE A 119 10.59 -7.33 -8.71
C PHE A 119 9.69 -7.86 -9.82
N GLY A 120 10.24 -8.04 -11.02
CA GLY A 120 9.54 -8.71 -12.12
C GLY A 120 8.37 -7.93 -12.69
N LEU A 121 8.46 -6.60 -12.71
CA LEU A 121 7.39 -5.75 -13.24
C LEU A 121 7.52 -5.50 -14.76
N ASP A 122 8.67 -5.82 -15.32
CA ASP A 122 8.88 -5.71 -16.77
C ASP A 122 8.40 -6.98 -17.44
N GLU A 123 7.62 -6.82 -18.48
CA GLU A 123 7.13 -7.95 -19.26
C GLU A 123 7.66 -7.92 -20.68
#